data_fa1375b5ab52de6d20ead6cc20fcd5bd
#
_entry.id   fa1375b5ab52de6d20ead6cc20fcd5bd
#
_cell.length_a   1.000
_cell.length_b   1.000
_cell.length_c   1.000
_cell.angle_alpha   90.00
_cell.angle_beta   90.00
_cell.angle_gamma   90.00
#
_symmetry.space_group_name_H-M   'P 1'
#
loop_
_entity.id
_entity.type
_entity.pdbx_description
1 polymer ?
#
loop_
_entity_poly.entity_id
_entity_poly.type
_entity_poly.pdbx_seq_one_letter_code
_entity_poly.pdbx_strand_id
1 'polypeptide(L)'
;MKANLYSLDGKILKEISLPQFFSEAVRDDLIKRAVLSDESREYQPKGAYRWAGLETSAKYRGRKEMYGAVKNKGIPHLPHEVQPKGQFGKVKRVPHAVKGRRAHPPKPEKILVEEINKKEYLKALRSALSASKNKIIVENSFENLKKTKDVLNVFESLKFGDAVSRAKENGTKAPVVILVSASAIKAARNLAGVDAVLASELRVKHLAPGCKPGRSVIFTENSLRELEKIIKGEAS
;
A
#
# COMPACT_ATOMS: atom_id res chain seq x y z
N MET A 1 -4.91 19.82 -23.13
CA MET A 1 -6.09 18.93 -23.00
C MET A 1 -7.25 19.72 -22.41
N LYS A 2 -8.50 19.42 -22.82
CA LYS A 2 -9.72 19.99 -22.24
C LYS A 2 -10.51 18.89 -21.55
N ALA A 3 -11.23 19.21 -20.48
CA ALA A 3 -12.16 18.33 -19.81
C ALA A 3 -13.46 19.08 -19.49
N ASN A 4 -14.55 18.35 -19.42
CA ASN A 4 -15.85 18.92 -19.11
C ASN A 4 -16.03 19.03 -17.60
N LEU A 5 -16.58 20.17 -17.16
CA LEU A 5 -17.11 20.37 -15.81
C LEU A 5 -18.54 19.89 -15.76
N TYR A 6 -18.86 19.01 -14.83
CA TYR A 6 -20.17 18.45 -14.61
C TYR A 6 -20.85 19.04 -13.37
N SER A 7 -22.15 19.26 -13.47
CA SER A 7 -23.03 19.49 -12.33
C SER A 7 -23.20 18.19 -11.54
N LEU A 8 -23.77 18.26 -10.34
CA LEU A 8 -24.16 17.07 -9.54
C LEU A 8 -25.17 16.18 -10.28
N ASP A 9 -25.99 16.75 -11.17
CA ASP A 9 -26.95 16.01 -12.01
C ASP A 9 -26.34 15.39 -13.27
N GLY A 10 -25.02 15.47 -13.46
CA GLY A 10 -24.32 14.93 -14.63
C GLY A 10 -24.44 15.79 -15.91
N LYS A 11 -24.94 17.03 -15.82
CA LYS A 11 -25.01 17.95 -16.97
C LYS A 11 -23.67 18.67 -17.15
N ILE A 12 -23.24 18.87 -18.38
CA ILE A 12 -22.03 19.62 -18.71
C ILE A 12 -22.32 21.12 -18.54
N LEU A 13 -21.54 21.78 -17.69
CA LEU A 13 -21.65 23.22 -17.41
C LEU A 13 -20.70 24.04 -18.29
N LYS A 14 -19.43 23.68 -18.33
CA LYS A 14 -18.36 24.36 -19.08
C LYS A 14 -17.20 23.43 -19.41
N GLU A 15 -16.36 23.80 -20.38
CA GLU A 15 -15.09 23.20 -20.63
C GLU A 15 -13.99 23.88 -19.81
N ILE A 16 -13.11 23.11 -19.17
CA ILE A 16 -11.96 23.60 -18.43
C ILE A 16 -10.69 23.07 -19.10
N SER A 17 -9.68 23.94 -19.25
CA SER A 17 -8.36 23.52 -19.68
C SER A 17 -7.65 22.77 -18.55
N LEU A 18 -7.22 21.54 -18.81
CA LEU A 18 -6.42 20.76 -17.87
C LEU A 18 -5.00 21.29 -17.80
N PRO A 19 -4.37 21.30 -16.60
CA PRO A 19 -2.96 21.61 -16.44
C PRO A 19 -2.04 20.71 -17.29
N GLN A 20 -0.85 21.23 -17.62
CA GLN A 20 0.10 20.57 -18.53
C GLN A 20 0.54 19.17 -18.06
N PHE A 21 0.56 18.90 -16.77
CA PHE A 21 0.99 17.60 -16.23
C PHE A 21 0.07 16.43 -16.64
N PHE A 22 -1.15 16.68 -17.11
CA PHE A 22 -2.01 15.61 -17.66
C PHE A 22 -1.61 15.15 -19.08
N SER A 23 -0.68 15.83 -19.73
CA SER A 23 -0.12 15.46 -21.04
C SER A 23 1.28 14.86 -20.96
N GLU A 24 1.76 14.55 -19.77
CA GLU A 24 3.09 13.94 -19.58
C GLU A 24 3.10 12.48 -20.08
N ALA A 25 4.27 12.03 -20.56
CA ALA A 25 4.43 10.65 -21.04
C ALA A 25 4.21 9.63 -19.91
N VAL A 26 3.47 8.57 -20.21
CA VAL A 26 3.20 7.50 -19.24
C VAL A 26 4.45 6.64 -19.06
N ARG A 27 4.88 6.49 -17.80
CA ARG A 27 6.06 5.71 -17.41
C ARG A 27 5.70 4.69 -16.32
N ASP A 28 5.39 3.48 -16.77
CA ASP A 28 4.96 2.38 -15.89
C ASP A 28 6.06 1.96 -14.91
N ASP A 29 7.33 2.07 -15.29
CA ASP A 29 8.49 1.78 -14.46
C ASP A 29 8.53 2.68 -13.20
N LEU A 30 8.36 3.99 -13.39
CA LEU A 30 8.34 4.95 -12.29
C LEU A 30 7.07 4.80 -11.42
N ILE A 31 5.92 4.57 -12.06
CA ILE A 31 4.65 4.33 -11.36
C ILE A 31 4.79 3.11 -10.45
N LYS A 32 5.30 1.99 -10.97
CA LYS A 32 5.52 0.77 -10.18
C LYS A 32 6.43 1.03 -8.97
N ARG A 33 7.54 1.71 -9.17
CA ARG A 33 8.48 2.03 -8.10
C ARG A 33 7.86 2.92 -7.02
N ALA A 34 7.08 3.94 -7.44
CA ALA A 34 6.40 4.83 -6.51
C ALA A 34 5.31 4.11 -5.71
N VAL A 35 4.52 3.23 -6.34
CA VAL A 35 3.50 2.42 -5.65
C VAL A 35 4.14 1.51 -4.62
N LEU A 36 5.22 0.79 -4.96
CA LEU A 36 5.93 -0.06 -4.01
C LEU A 36 6.50 0.73 -2.82
N SER A 37 7.01 1.94 -3.07
CA SER A 37 7.44 2.85 -2.00
C SER A 37 6.28 3.25 -1.09
N ASP A 38 5.10 3.60 -1.66
CA ASP A 38 3.91 3.96 -0.88
C ASP A 38 3.39 2.79 -0.05
N GLU A 39 3.32 1.59 -0.61
CA GLU A 39 2.86 0.37 0.06
C GLU A 39 3.85 -0.08 1.15
N SER A 40 5.16 0.07 0.93
CA SER A 40 6.18 -0.33 1.90
C SER A 40 6.09 0.44 3.22
N ARG A 41 5.56 1.67 3.19
CA ARG A 41 5.34 2.52 4.37
C ARG A 41 4.17 2.05 5.25
N GLU A 42 3.29 1.22 4.69
CA GLU A 42 2.13 0.65 5.42
C GLU A 42 2.49 -0.67 6.12
N TYR A 43 3.63 -1.27 5.78
CA TYR A 43 4.05 -2.52 6.40
C TYR A 43 4.44 -2.31 7.86
N GLN A 44 3.84 -3.10 8.72
CA GLN A 44 4.17 -3.11 10.13
C GLN A 44 5.43 -3.97 10.37
N PRO A 45 6.44 -3.46 11.12
CA PRO A 45 7.56 -4.25 11.56
C PRO A 45 7.09 -5.48 12.34
N LYS A 46 7.68 -6.63 12.05
CA LYS A 46 7.35 -7.89 12.71
C LYS A 46 8.61 -8.62 13.15
N GLY A 47 8.54 -9.26 14.30
CA GLY A 47 9.60 -10.10 14.85
C GLY A 47 9.09 -11.47 15.22
N ALA A 48 9.98 -12.46 15.27
CA ALA A 48 9.72 -13.73 15.87
C ALA A 48 10.02 -13.67 17.36
N TYR A 49 9.45 -14.62 18.13
CA TYR A 49 9.84 -14.80 19.52
C TYR A 49 11.35 -15.04 19.61
N ARG A 50 12.05 -14.22 20.42
CA ARG A 50 13.52 -14.17 20.45
C ARG A 50 14.15 -15.52 20.78
N TRP A 51 13.51 -16.31 21.62
CA TRP A 51 13.97 -17.61 22.09
C TRP A 51 13.37 -18.79 21.32
N ALA A 52 12.64 -18.54 20.24
CA ALA A 52 12.05 -19.60 19.43
C ALA A 52 13.09 -20.62 18.95
N GLY A 53 12.90 -21.88 19.32
CA GLY A 53 13.83 -22.97 19.02
C GLY A 53 15.12 -22.98 19.87
N LEU A 54 15.25 -22.07 20.85
CA LEU A 54 16.40 -22.01 21.78
C LEU A 54 16.03 -22.45 23.20
N GLU A 55 14.75 -22.47 23.57
CA GLU A 55 14.23 -22.90 24.85
C GLU A 55 14.20 -24.44 24.94
N THR A 56 15.37 -25.04 25.04
CA THR A 56 15.50 -26.47 25.13
C THR A 56 16.63 -26.82 26.10
N SER A 57 16.60 -28.03 26.67
CA SER A 57 17.71 -28.58 27.48
C SER A 57 18.97 -28.93 26.66
N ALA A 58 18.90 -28.81 25.32
CA ALA A 58 19.96 -29.16 24.42
C ALA A 58 21.24 -28.34 24.67
N LYS A 59 22.34 -29.01 24.98
CA LYS A 59 23.68 -28.43 25.18
C LYS A 59 24.71 -29.23 24.38
N TYR A 60 25.63 -28.51 23.73
CA TYR A 60 26.78 -29.16 23.12
C TYR A 60 27.88 -29.40 24.17
N ARG A 61 28.26 -30.64 24.33
CA ARG A 61 29.33 -31.08 25.25
C ARG A 61 30.41 -31.75 24.44
N GLY A 62 31.39 -30.97 23.99
CA GLY A 62 32.43 -31.43 23.08
C GLY A 62 33.73 -31.93 23.79
N ARG A 63 33.93 -31.64 25.10
CA ARG A 63 35.10 -32.07 25.84
C ARG A 63 34.99 -33.56 26.11
N LYS A 64 36.00 -34.34 25.68
CA LYS A 64 35.99 -35.82 25.69
C LYS A 64 35.75 -36.42 27.08
N GLU A 65 36.33 -35.83 28.10
CA GLU A 65 36.29 -36.32 29.50
C GLU A 65 35.04 -35.84 30.27
N MET A 66 34.22 -34.98 29.69
CA MET A 66 33.07 -34.46 30.37
C MET A 66 31.91 -35.46 30.35
N TYR A 67 31.20 -35.59 31.48
CA TYR A 67 29.99 -36.42 31.55
C TYR A 67 28.99 -35.99 30.49
N GLY A 68 28.46 -36.94 29.75
CA GLY A 68 27.52 -36.65 28.64
C GLY A 68 28.18 -36.03 27.40
N ALA A 69 29.50 -36.18 27.21
CA ALA A 69 30.19 -35.75 26.01
C ALA A 69 29.73 -36.54 24.78
N VAL A 70 29.57 -35.85 23.65
CA VAL A 70 29.12 -36.43 22.37
C VAL A 70 30.25 -37.05 21.54
N LYS A 71 31.53 -36.79 21.89
CA LYS A 71 32.70 -37.33 21.17
C LYS A 71 32.86 -38.82 21.38
N ASN A 72 33.33 -39.51 20.32
CA ASN A 72 33.64 -40.95 20.32
C ASN A 72 32.44 -41.86 20.63
N LYS A 73 31.22 -41.45 20.34
CA LYS A 73 29.98 -42.21 20.59
C LYS A 73 29.18 -42.53 19.34
N GLY A 74 29.68 -42.23 18.13
CA GLY A 74 28.98 -42.48 16.89
C GLY A 74 27.75 -41.59 16.65
N ILE A 75 27.61 -40.50 17.42
CA ILE A 75 26.49 -39.57 17.30
C ILE A 75 26.94 -38.20 16.72
N PRO A 76 26.05 -37.44 16.11
CA PRO A 76 26.40 -36.10 15.56
C PRO A 76 26.97 -35.18 16.64
N HIS A 77 28.04 -34.44 16.32
CA HIS A 77 28.65 -33.46 17.21
C HIS A 77 27.80 -32.16 17.27
N LEU A 78 26.59 -32.27 17.75
CA LEU A 78 25.58 -31.22 17.82
C LEU A 78 24.97 -31.11 19.22
N PRO A 79 24.24 -30.05 19.54
CA PRO A 79 23.53 -29.94 20.82
C PRO A 79 22.41 -30.96 20.91
N HIS A 80 22.52 -31.89 21.86
CA HIS A 80 21.50 -32.88 22.16
C HIS A 80 20.71 -32.50 23.41
N GLU A 81 19.43 -32.81 23.43
CA GLU A 81 18.59 -32.70 24.63
C GLU A 81 19.12 -33.67 25.70
N VAL A 82 19.08 -33.23 26.93
CA VAL A 82 19.48 -34.06 28.07
C VAL A 82 18.29 -34.87 28.51
N GLN A 83 18.43 -36.21 28.48
CA GLN A 83 17.46 -37.16 28.99
C GLN A 83 17.89 -37.75 30.33
N PRO A 84 16.96 -38.30 31.13
CA PRO A 84 17.28 -39.04 32.33
C PRO A 84 18.30 -40.17 32.05
N LYS A 85 19.07 -40.53 33.05
CA LYS A 85 20.11 -41.60 32.96
C LYS A 85 21.24 -41.33 31.94
N GLY A 86 21.47 -40.03 31.57
CA GLY A 86 22.55 -39.65 30.68
C GLY A 86 22.36 -40.03 29.21
N GLN A 87 21.17 -40.41 28.78
CA GLN A 87 20.87 -40.69 27.40
C GLN A 87 20.83 -39.40 26.56
N PHE A 88 21.20 -39.51 25.28
CA PHE A 88 21.13 -38.40 24.34
C PHE A 88 19.77 -38.30 23.71
N GLY A 89 19.13 -37.15 23.89
CA GLY A 89 17.88 -36.84 23.21
C GLY A 89 18.09 -36.30 21.79
N LYS A 90 17.05 -35.75 21.22
CA LYS A 90 17.07 -35.17 19.85
C LYS A 90 17.98 -33.95 19.77
N VAL A 91 18.57 -33.74 18.58
CA VAL A 91 19.34 -32.53 18.30
C VAL A 91 18.37 -31.33 18.23
N LYS A 92 18.72 -30.25 18.93
CA LYS A 92 17.93 -28.99 18.95
C LYS A 92 18.85 -27.77 18.83
N ARG A 93 18.26 -26.58 18.85
CA ARG A 93 18.92 -25.25 18.81
C ARG A 93 19.57 -24.87 17.49
N VAL A 94 20.04 -25.82 16.70
CA VAL A 94 20.66 -25.54 15.39
C VAL A 94 19.61 -25.42 14.28
N PRO A 95 19.85 -24.60 13.23
CA PRO A 95 18.83 -24.33 12.23
C PRO A 95 18.44 -25.52 11.36
N HIS A 96 19.32 -26.47 11.14
CA HIS A 96 19.07 -27.69 10.36
C HIS A 96 18.41 -28.82 11.18
N ALA A 97 18.23 -28.64 12.49
CA ALA A 97 17.52 -29.62 13.30
C ALA A 97 16.01 -29.39 13.27
N VAL A 98 15.23 -30.47 13.35
CA VAL A 98 13.75 -30.41 13.47
C VAL A 98 13.38 -29.69 14.77
N LYS A 99 12.54 -28.64 14.65
CA LYS A 99 12.18 -27.72 15.76
C LYS A 99 13.40 -26.99 16.38
N GLY A 100 14.48 -26.80 15.63
CA GLY A 100 15.58 -25.92 15.98
C GLY A 100 15.24 -24.44 15.75
N ARG A 101 16.20 -23.55 16.00
CA ARG A 101 16.03 -22.13 15.72
C ARG A 101 15.95 -21.86 14.21
N ARG A 102 15.21 -20.83 13.82
CA ARG A 102 15.22 -20.37 12.43
C ARG A 102 16.52 -19.62 12.15
N ALA A 103 17.20 -19.96 11.03
CA ALA A 103 18.49 -19.34 10.66
C ALA A 103 18.34 -17.81 10.45
N HIS A 104 17.30 -17.38 9.70
CA HIS A 104 16.99 -15.99 9.42
C HIS A 104 15.54 -15.69 9.83
N PRO A 105 15.29 -15.44 11.12
CA PRO A 105 13.96 -15.06 11.59
C PRO A 105 13.63 -13.63 11.15
N PRO A 106 12.35 -13.26 11.06
CA PRO A 106 11.97 -11.88 10.89
C PRO A 106 12.42 -11.06 12.11
N LYS A 107 12.97 -9.87 11.85
CA LYS A 107 13.48 -8.96 12.88
C LYS A 107 12.73 -7.65 12.83
N PRO A 108 12.30 -7.05 13.97
CA PRO A 108 11.60 -5.78 13.99
C PRO A 108 12.48 -4.61 13.53
N GLU A 109 13.83 -4.75 13.66
CA GLU A 109 14.79 -3.74 13.23
C GLU A 109 14.98 -3.67 11.71
N LYS A 110 14.36 -4.59 10.95
CA LYS A 110 14.47 -4.60 9.50
C LYS A 110 13.81 -3.35 8.92
N ILE A 111 14.55 -2.59 8.14
CA ILE A 111 14.03 -1.47 7.37
C ILE A 111 13.14 -2.03 6.26
N LEU A 112 11.84 -1.70 6.31
CA LEU A 112 10.84 -2.15 5.34
C LEU A 112 10.54 -1.10 4.29
N VAL A 113 10.81 0.17 4.59
CA VAL A 113 10.48 1.30 3.72
C VAL A 113 11.43 1.35 2.53
N GLU A 114 10.87 1.37 1.34
CA GLU A 114 11.59 1.62 0.09
C GLU A 114 11.60 3.13 -0.19
N GLU A 115 12.78 3.73 -0.17
CA GLU A 115 12.94 5.16 -0.41
C GLU A 115 12.91 5.47 -1.91
N ILE A 116 12.32 6.63 -2.24
CA ILE A 116 12.28 7.18 -3.59
C ILE A 116 12.60 8.67 -3.55
N ASN A 117 13.28 9.19 -4.57
CA ASN A 117 13.60 10.61 -4.67
C ASN A 117 12.33 11.45 -4.88
N LYS A 118 12.23 12.62 -4.24
CA LYS A 118 11.06 13.51 -4.35
C LYS A 118 10.72 13.88 -5.80
N LYS A 119 11.70 14.23 -6.61
CA LYS A 119 11.51 14.58 -8.04
C LYS A 119 11.04 13.39 -8.86
N GLU A 120 11.55 12.19 -8.56
CA GLU A 120 11.15 10.94 -9.20
C GLU A 120 9.69 10.61 -8.85
N TYR A 121 9.31 10.74 -7.57
CA TYR A 121 7.94 10.53 -7.09
C TYR A 121 6.94 11.50 -7.74
N LEU A 122 7.27 12.80 -7.83
CA LEU A 122 6.43 13.79 -8.51
C LEU A 122 6.26 13.46 -10.00
N LYS A 123 7.31 12.98 -10.66
CA LYS A 123 7.22 12.55 -12.05
C LYS A 123 6.34 11.31 -12.21
N ALA A 124 6.42 10.35 -11.29
CA ALA A 124 5.53 9.20 -11.24
C ALA A 124 4.07 9.62 -11.02
N LEU A 125 3.80 10.60 -10.14
CA LEU A 125 2.46 11.13 -9.88
C LEU A 125 1.86 11.79 -11.13
N ARG A 126 2.63 12.64 -11.83
CA ARG A 126 2.22 13.26 -13.10
C ARG A 126 1.91 12.20 -14.15
N SER A 127 2.77 11.21 -14.29
CA SER A 127 2.60 10.09 -15.21
C SER A 127 1.34 9.27 -14.90
N ALA A 128 1.04 9.00 -13.61
CA ALA A 128 -0.17 8.28 -13.19
C ALA A 128 -1.45 9.08 -13.45
N LEU A 129 -1.43 10.40 -13.22
CA LEU A 129 -2.53 11.32 -13.55
C LEU A 129 -2.76 11.40 -15.08
N SER A 130 -1.69 11.43 -15.86
CA SER A 130 -1.76 11.41 -17.32
C SER A 130 -2.40 10.12 -17.82
N ALA A 131 -2.05 8.98 -17.24
CA ALA A 131 -2.54 7.65 -17.61
C ALA A 131 -3.99 7.37 -17.20
N SER A 132 -4.63 8.21 -16.38
CA SER A 132 -6.02 8.02 -15.94
C SER A 132 -6.99 8.01 -17.14
N LYS A 133 -7.85 6.98 -17.20
CA LYS A 133 -8.78 6.79 -18.35
C LYS A 133 -9.81 7.91 -18.47
N ASN A 134 -10.55 8.16 -17.38
CA ASN A 134 -11.56 9.18 -17.32
C ASN A 134 -11.16 10.25 -16.31
N LYS A 135 -11.05 11.48 -16.77
CA LYS A 135 -10.74 12.65 -15.96
C LYS A 135 -11.99 13.51 -15.93
N ILE A 136 -12.76 13.40 -14.84
CA ILE A 136 -14.03 14.10 -14.69
C ILE A 136 -13.86 15.21 -13.66
N ILE A 137 -14.32 16.39 -14.00
CA ILE A 137 -14.33 17.54 -13.08
C ILE A 137 -15.78 17.78 -12.68
N VAL A 138 -16.04 17.88 -11.39
CA VAL A 138 -17.34 18.16 -10.80
C VAL A 138 -17.30 19.52 -10.11
N GLU A 139 -18.42 20.18 -10.04
CA GLU A 139 -18.55 21.46 -9.35
C GLU A 139 -18.20 21.37 -7.86
N ASN A 140 -17.82 22.51 -7.27
CA ASN A 140 -17.37 22.56 -5.86
C ASN A 140 -18.47 22.24 -4.85
N SER A 141 -19.76 22.32 -5.22
CA SER A 141 -20.90 21.91 -4.40
C SER A 141 -20.84 20.43 -3.98
N PHE A 142 -20.12 19.59 -4.71
CA PHE A 142 -19.83 18.21 -4.31
C PHE A 142 -19.15 18.11 -2.94
N GLU A 143 -18.30 19.06 -2.58
CA GLU A 143 -17.57 19.07 -1.30
C GLU A 143 -18.48 19.30 -0.07
N ASN A 144 -19.70 19.79 -0.28
CA ASN A 144 -20.68 20.03 0.78
C ASN A 144 -21.54 18.79 1.08
N LEU A 145 -21.44 17.73 0.27
CA LEU A 145 -22.21 16.51 0.46
C LEU A 145 -21.78 15.78 1.73
N LYS A 146 -22.74 15.43 2.58
CA LYS A 146 -22.53 14.73 3.86
C LYS A 146 -23.05 13.31 3.87
N LYS A 147 -24.01 12.98 3.00
CA LYS A 147 -24.67 11.68 2.94
C LYS A 147 -24.08 10.81 1.83
N THR A 148 -23.87 9.54 2.14
CA THR A 148 -23.39 8.54 1.15
C THR A 148 -24.37 8.34 0.00
N LYS A 149 -25.69 8.46 0.27
CA LYS A 149 -26.73 8.32 -0.76
C LYS A 149 -26.62 9.42 -1.82
N ASP A 150 -26.37 10.66 -1.39
CA ASP A 150 -26.26 11.78 -2.32
C ASP A 150 -25.01 11.61 -3.21
N VAL A 151 -23.90 11.15 -2.64
CA VAL A 151 -22.68 10.83 -3.41
C VAL A 151 -22.94 9.70 -4.41
N LEU A 152 -23.69 8.66 -4.01
CA LEU A 152 -24.03 7.55 -4.91
C LEU A 152 -24.87 8.04 -6.10
N ASN A 153 -25.87 8.89 -5.86
CA ASN A 153 -26.68 9.49 -6.91
C ASN A 153 -25.83 10.27 -7.93
N VAL A 154 -24.81 11.01 -7.44
CA VAL A 154 -23.86 11.72 -8.33
C VAL A 154 -23.02 10.71 -9.13
N PHE A 155 -22.59 9.60 -8.54
CA PHE A 155 -21.85 8.56 -9.29
C PHE A 155 -22.72 7.89 -10.35
N GLU A 156 -24.00 7.69 -10.09
CA GLU A 156 -24.95 7.16 -11.08
C GLU A 156 -25.15 8.14 -12.24
N SER A 157 -25.34 9.43 -11.95
CA SER A 157 -25.48 10.47 -12.98
C SER A 157 -24.23 10.62 -13.85
N LEU A 158 -23.04 10.39 -13.27
CA LEU A 158 -21.75 10.39 -13.98
C LEU A 158 -21.40 9.04 -14.63
N LYS A 159 -22.32 8.05 -14.63
CA LYS A 159 -22.15 6.71 -15.21
C LYS A 159 -21.06 5.87 -14.52
N PHE A 160 -20.83 6.08 -13.23
CA PHE A 160 -19.95 5.24 -12.40
C PHE A 160 -20.68 4.28 -11.46
N GLY A 161 -22.01 4.26 -11.46
CA GLY A 161 -22.83 3.36 -10.65
C GLY A 161 -22.44 1.89 -10.84
N ASP A 162 -22.25 1.46 -12.09
CA ASP A 162 -21.80 0.09 -12.44
C ASP A 162 -20.40 -0.22 -11.90
N ALA A 163 -19.51 0.75 -11.82
CA ALA A 163 -18.17 0.57 -11.27
C ALA A 163 -18.22 0.32 -9.76
N VAL A 164 -19.10 1.03 -9.04
CA VAL A 164 -19.31 0.84 -7.60
C VAL A 164 -20.01 -0.50 -7.33
N SER A 165 -21.00 -0.90 -8.14
CA SER A 165 -21.68 -2.19 -8.03
C SER A 165 -20.69 -3.34 -8.24
N ARG A 166 -19.89 -3.31 -9.30
CA ARG A 166 -18.81 -4.29 -9.55
C ARG A 166 -17.76 -4.32 -8.43
N ALA A 167 -17.46 -3.17 -7.84
CA ALA A 167 -16.54 -3.10 -6.70
C ALA A 167 -17.11 -3.81 -5.48
N LYS A 168 -18.43 -3.71 -5.25
CA LYS A 168 -19.11 -4.39 -4.16
C LYS A 168 -19.14 -5.92 -4.36
N GLU A 169 -19.34 -6.39 -5.57
CA GLU A 169 -19.43 -7.81 -5.90
C GLU A 169 -18.05 -8.49 -5.98
N ASN A 170 -17.11 -7.87 -6.68
CA ASN A 170 -15.84 -8.48 -7.08
C ASN A 170 -14.62 -7.88 -6.38
N GLY A 171 -14.80 -6.92 -5.47
CA GLY A 171 -13.70 -6.23 -4.79
C GLY A 171 -12.81 -5.39 -5.73
N THR A 172 -13.32 -5.03 -6.92
CA THR A 172 -12.58 -4.20 -7.88
C THR A 172 -12.47 -2.75 -7.41
N LYS A 173 -11.54 -1.98 -7.97
CA LYS A 173 -11.40 -0.56 -7.64
C LYS A 173 -12.34 0.29 -8.50
N ALA A 174 -13.15 1.12 -7.83
CA ALA A 174 -13.99 2.17 -8.40
C ALA A 174 -13.15 3.47 -8.60
N PRO A 175 -13.73 4.58 -9.11
CA PRO A 175 -13.00 5.84 -9.28
C PRO A 175 -12.35 6.37 -8.00
N VAL A 176 -11.28 7.14 -8.15
CA VAL A 176 -10.71 7.96 -7.06
C VAL A 176 -11.40 9.31 -7.06
N VAL A 177 -11.77 9.80 -5.89
CA VAL A 177 -12.32 11.14 -5.70
C VAL A 177 -11.27 11.99 -5.00
N ILE A 178 -10.92 13.12 -5.61
CA ILE A 178 -9.91 14.04 -5.08
C ILE A 178 -10.61 15.34 -4.69
N LEU A 179 -10.51 15.67 -3.41
CA LEU A 179 -11.23 16.77 -2.77
C LEU A 179 -10.26 17.69 -2.02
N VAL A 180 -10.74 18.89 -1.68
CA VAL A 180 -10.05 19.79 -0.75
C VAL A 180 -10.67 19.67 0.64
N SER A 181 -11.99 19.49 0.73
CA SER A 181 -12.71 19.43 2.01
C SER A 181 -12.81 18.01 2.56
N ALA A 182 -12.55 17.86 3.85
CA ALA A 182 -12.66 16.58 4.56
C ALA A 182 -14.13 16.13 4.77
N SER A 183 -15.11 17.00 4.62
CA SER A 183 -16.53 16.68 4.86
C SER A 183 -17.07 15.63 3.88
N ALA A 184 -16.84 15.81 2.59
CA ALA A 184 -17.29 14.88 1.56
C ALA A 184 -16.47 13.57 1.53
N ILE A 185 -15.25 13.56 2.05
CA ILE A 185 -14.45 12.33 2.16
C ILE A 185 -15.18 11.29 2.99
N LYS A 186 -15.77 11.68 4.12
CA LYS A 186 -16.50 10.75 5.00
C LYS A 186 -17.68 10.10 4.29
N ALA A 187 -18.36 10.84 3.43
CA ALA A 187 -19.48 10.34 2.65
C ALA A 187 -19.03 9.43 1.48
N ALA A 188 -17.97 9.82 0.78
CA ALA A 188 -17.48 9.08 -0.40
C ALA A 188 -16.71 7.80 -0.07
N ARG A 189 -15.86 7.79 0.96
CA ARG A 189 -15.00 6.65 1.31
C ARG A 189 -15.76 5.39 1.73
N ASN A 190 -17.03 5.53 2.12
CA ASN A 190 -17.87 4.40 2.51
C ASN A 190 -18.38 3.59 1.30
N LEU A 191 -18.28 4.16 0.09
CA LEU A 191 -18.67 3.46 -1.14
C LEU A 191 -17.62 2.39 -1.50
N ALA A 192 -18.10 1.21 -1.89
CA ALA A 192 -17.22 0.08 -2.23
C ALA A 192 -16.25 0.45 -3.35
N GLY A 193 -14.96 0.18 -3.12
CA GLY A 193 -13.89 0.41 -4.09
C GLY A 193 -13.53 1.87 -4.36
N VAL A 194 -14.26 2.85 -3.82
CA VAL A 194 -13.99 4.28 -3.96
C VAL A 194 -12.93 4.69 -2.94
N ASP A 195 -11.85 5.30 -3.41
CA ASP A 195 -10.86 5.94 -2.56
C ASP A 195 -11.11 7.47 -2.61
N ALA A 196 -11.56 8.05 -1.51
CA ALA A 196 -11.74 9.50 -1.38
C ALA A 196 -10.54 10.07 -0.60
N VAL A 197 -9.81 10.98 -1.22
CA VAL A 197 -8.52 11.47 -0.71
C VAL A 197 -8.44 12.99 -0.84
N LEU A 198 -7.79 13.66 0.11
CA LEU A 198 -7.44 15.06 -0.03
C LEU A 198 -6.41 15.26 -1.14
N ALA A 199 -6.46 16.39 -1.81
CA ALA A 199 -5.47 16.75 -2.83
C ALA A 199 -4.05 16.74 -2.29
N SER A 200 -3.86 17.18 -1.03
CA SER A 200 -2.57 17.17 -0.32
C SER A 200 -2.05 15.77 0.04
N GLU A 201 -2.97 14.81 0.23
CA GLU A 201 -2.64 13.43 0.62
C GLU A 201 -2.64 12.45 -0.55
N LEU A 202 -2.79 12.97 -1.78
CA LEU A 202 -2.84 12.14 -2.97
C LEU A 202 -1.51 11.39 -3.16
N ARG A 203 -1.59 10.06 -3.26
CA ARG A 203 -0.45 9.18 -3.52
C ARG A 203 -0.62 8.42 -4.82
N VAL A 204 0.50 7.99 -5.39
CA VAL A 204 0.51 7.23 -6.64
C VAL A 204 -0.28 5.92 -6.52
N LYS A 205 -0.26 5.26 -5.37
CA LYS A 205 -1.02 4.03 -5.09
C LYS A 205 -2.54 4.20 -5.27
N HIS A 206 -3.09 5.40 -5.03
CA HIS A 206 -4.52 5.65 -5.23
C HIS A 206 -4.90 5.67 -6.72
N LEU A 207 -3.99 6.16 -7.57
CA LEU A 207 -4.19 6.27 -9.02
C LEU A 207 -3.89 4.97 -9.77
N ALA A 208 -2.92 4.22 -9.28
CA ALA A 208 -2.41 3.01 -9.92
C ALA A 208 -2.38 1.81 -8.93
N PRO A 209 -3.55 1.35 -8.43
CA PRO A 209 -3.60 0.21 -7.53
C PRO A 209 -3.04 -1.03 -8.20
N GLY A 210 -2.19 -1.78 -7.46
CA GLY A 210 -1.49 -2.94 -8.00
C GLY A 210 -0.51 -2.61 -9.13
N CYS A 211 0.05 -1.42 -9.13
CA CYS A 211 1.02 -0.91 -10.11
C CYS A 211 0.47 -0.78 -11.54
N LYS A 212 -0.85 -0.85 -11.74
CA LYS A 212 -1.47 -0.71 -13.06
C LYS A 212 -2.16 0.65 -13.15
N PRO A 213 -1.66 1.59 -13.99
CA PRO A 213 -2.30 2.88 -14.21
C PRO A 213 -3.60 2.74 -15.01
N GLY A 214 -4.40 3.79 -15.02
CA GLY A 214 -5.63 3.83 -15.83
C GLY A 214 -6.91 3.86 -15.00
N ARG A 215 -6.84 4.06 -13.70
CA ARG A 215 -8.00 4.28 -12.84
C ARG A 215 -8.68 5.61 -13.19
N SER A 216 -10.02 5.64 -13.19
CA SER A 216 -10.78 6.87 -13.40
C SER A 216 -10.66 7.80 -12.19
N VAL A 217 -10.60 9.10 -12.42
CA VAL A 217 -10.43 10.10 -11.37
C VAL A 217 -11.51 11.17 -11.48
N ILE A 218 -12.08 11.53 -10.35
CA ILE A 218 -13.05 12.62 -10.20
C ILE A 218 -12.39 13.74 -9.39
N PHE A 219 -12.36 14.94 -9.93
CA PHE A 219 -11.81 16.12 -9.29
C PHE A 219 -12.93 17.11 -8.99
N THR A 220 -12.79 17.93 -7.95
CA THR A 220 -13.47 19.19 -7.84
C THR A 220 -12.64 20.30 -8.50
N GLU A 221 -13.25 21.42 -8.89
CA GLU A 221 -12.50 22.52 -9.50
C GLU A 221 -11.41 23.06 -8.54
N ASN A 222 -11.72 23.11 -7.23
CA ASN A 222 -10.77 23.53 -6.21
C ASN A 222 -9.62 22.52 -6.03
N SER A 223 -9.93 21.21 -6.01
CA SER A 223 -8.89 20.18 -5.86
C SER A 223 -7.90 20.16 -7.03
N LEU A 224 -8.37 20.48 -8.23
CA LEU A 224 -7.51 20.59 -9.40
C LEU A 224 -6.50 21.75 -9.25
N ARG A 225 -6.95 22.90 -8.76
CA ARG A 225 -6.09 24.08 -8.51
C ARG A 225 -5.08 23.81 -7.40
N GLU A 226 -5.48 23.11 -6.35
CA GLU A 226 -4.59 22.73 -5.26
C GLU A 226 -3.52 21.74 -5.71
N LEU A 227 -3.91 20.71 -6.46
CA LEU A 227 -2.96 19.76 -7.06
C LEU A 227 -1.94 20.44 -7.96
N GLU A 228 -2.36 21.45 -8.72
CA GLU A 228 -1.45 22.20 -9.58
C GLU A 228 -0.36 22.89 -8.76
N LYS A 229 -0.71 23.52 -7.64
CA LYS A 229 0.25 24.16 -6.72
C LYS A 229 1.22 23.13 -6.12
N ILE A 230 0.69 22.00 -5.66
CA ILE A 230 1.51 20.92 -5.06
C ILE A 230 2.51 20.36 -6.09
N ILE A 231 2.05 20.09 -7.30
CA ILE A 231 2.89 19.51 -8.36
C ILE A 231 3.94 20.51 -8.86
N LYS A 232 3.65 21.82 -8.86
CA LYS A 232 4.63 22.88 -9.19
C LYS A 232 5.63 23.11 -8.07
N GLY A 233 5.37 22.62 -6.87
CA GLY A 233 6.23 22.85 -5.70
C GLY A 233 6.01 24.19 -5.01
N GLU A 234 4.88 24.85 -5.28
CA GLU A 234 4.48 26.13 -4.69
C GLU A 234 3.75 25.98 -3.34
N ALA A 235 3.41 24.74 -2.97
CA ALA A 235 2.83 24.43 -1.66
C ALA A 235 3.97 24.15 -0.67
N SER A 236 4.31 25.13 0.14
CA SER A 236 5.16 25.01 1.34
C SER A 236 4.31 24.62 2.55
#